data_8312f10e66b8cbc63d83243e972e04bd
#
_entry.id   8312f10e66b8cbc63d83243e972e04bd
#
_cell.length_a   1.000
_cell.length_b   1.000
_cell.length_c   1.000
_cell.angle_alpha   90.00
_cell.angle_beta   90.00
_cell.angle_gamma   90.00
#
_symmetry.space_group_name_H-M   'P 1'
#
loop_
_entity.id
_entity.type
_entity.pdbx_description
1 polymer ?
#
loop_
_entity_poly.entity_id
_entity_poly.type
_entity_poly.pdbx_seq_one_letter_code
_entity_poly.pdbx_strand_id
1 'polypeptide(L)'
;MSVINGLGFTASIERDNSIDAWRGTHPGCDRCNVRRPIVSSLNFCHLAPATAIWPGDIKNECLKGPVLLYTDSNGYTPFRLSLHVGDLGHTMIVGPSGSGKSVLLNTLEAHFLKYPNSNVFIFDKAGSSRALTYAVGGHFYNLAAEGASDLSFQPLARIDDPDECKWAKDWILSYLTSKNMTITPVEDNYVWNALQSMQRFGKKQRTMSIFTEMVQSEDIREALRPLTRNG
;
A
#
# COMPACT_ATOMS: atom_id res chain seq x y z
N MET A 1 -19.80 -36.35 11.39
CA MET A 1 -19.86 -36.54 12.87
C MET A 1 -18.70 -35.81 13.56
N SER A 2 -17.41 -36.11 13.23
CA SER A 2 -16.26 -35.50 13.89
C SER A 2 -16.22 -33.95 13.79
N VAL A 3 -16.60 -33.40 12.65
CA VAL A 3 -16.64 -31.92 12.42
C VAL A 3 -17.69 -31.28 13.33
N ILE A 4 -18.90 -31.86 13.42
CA ILE A 4 -19.99 -31.32 14.24
C ILE A 4 -19.62 -31.41 15.73
N ASN A 5 -19.07 -32.56 16.15
CA ASN A 5 -18.63 -32.72 17.53
C ASN A 5 -17.46 -31.80 17.89
N GLY A 6 -16.57 -31.49 16.93
CA GLY A 6 -15.48 -30.54 17.10
C GLY A 6 -15.96 -29.09 17.31
N LEU A 7 -17.16 -28.76 16.89
CA LEU A 7 -17.80 -27.45 17.11
C LEU A 7 -18.58 -27.39 18.46
N GLY A 8 -18.43 -28.37 19.34
CA GLY A 8 -19.09 -28.41 20.65
C GLY A 8 -20.54 -28.92 20.62
N PHE A 9 -21.01 -29.44 19.49
CA PHE A 9 -22.31 -30.05 19.38
C PHE A 9 -22.19 -31.56 19.51
N THR A 10 -23.18 -32.19 20.16
CA THR A 10 -23.27 -33.67 20.21
C THR A 10 -24.08 -34.15 19.00
N ALA A 11 -23.41 -34.88 18.10
CA ALA A 11 -24.07 -35.51 16.97
C ALA A 11 -24.08 -37.04 17.16
N SER A 12 -25.22 -37.66 17.01
CA SER A 12 -25.39 -39.10 17.06
C SER A 12 -26.19 -39.59 15.85
N ILE A 13 -25.91 -40.83 15.41
CA ILE A 13 -26.70 -41.48 14.37
C ILE A 13 -27.91 -42.13 15.03
N GLU A 14 -29.10 -41.74 14.60
CA GLU A 14 -30.33 -42.40 15.05
C GLU A 14 -30.45 -43.75 14.36
N ARG A 15 -30.60 -44.82 15.15
CA ARG A 15 -30.68 -46.22 14.65
C ARG A 15 -32.03 -46.82 14.89
N ASP A 16 -32.61 -46.58 16.05
CA ASP A 16 -33.82 -47.27 16.47
C ASP A 16 -35.09 -46.62 15.92
N ASN A 17 -35.12 -45.29 15.83
CA ASN A 17 -36.29 -44.53 15.34
C ASN A 17 -35.94 -43.73 14.06
N SER A 18 -35.14 -44.32 13.17
CA SER A 18 -34.60 -43.62 11.99
C SER A 18 -35.67 -43.08 11.04
N ILE A 19 -36.80 -43.81 10.88
CA ILE A 19 -37.91 -43.38 10.01
C ILE A 19 -38.62 -42.16 10.61
N ASP A 20 -38.92 -42.18 11.91
CA ASP A 20 -39.58 -41.04 12.56
C ASP A 20 -38.63 -39.85 12.70
N ALA A 21 -37.36 -40.09 12.97
CA ALA A 21 -36.35 -39.06 12.93
C ALA A 21 -36.27 -38.38 11.55
N TRP A 22 -36.29 -39.17 10.48
CA TRP A 22 -36.30 -38.63 9.11
C TRP A 22 -37.60 -37.84 8.81
N ARG A 23 -38.77 -38.37 9.21
CA ARG A 23 -40.04 -37.65 9.07
C ARG A 23 -40.02 -36.34 9.86
N GLY A 24 -39.45 -36.34 11.05
CA GLY A 24 -39.30 -35.16 11.90
C GLY A 24 -38.41 -34.06 11.31
N THR A 25 -37.63 -34.34 10.26
CA THR A 25 -36.84 -33.29 9.53
C THR A 25 -37.70 -32.48 8.56
N HIS A 26 -38.93 -32.93 8.26
CA HIS A 26 -39.80 -32.21 7.36
C HIS A 26 -40.42 -30.99 8.06
N PRO A 27 -40.42 -29.81 7.45
CA PRO A 27 -41.05 -28.63 8.02
C PRO A 27 -42.52 -28.88 8.39
N GLY A 28 -42.92 -28.56 9.61
CA GLY A 28 -44.27 -28.71 10.14
C GLY A 28 -44.61 -30.11 10.70
N CYS A 29 -43.71 -31.10 10.64
CA CYS A 29 -43.91 -32.41 11.24
C CYS A 29 -43.33 -32.49 12.67
N ASP A 30 -43.98 -31.85 13.62
CA ASP A 30 -43.54 -31.80 15.02
C ASP A 30 -43.83 -33.12 15.78
N ARG A 31 -44.84 -33.91 15.34
CA ARG A 31 -45.24 -35.15 15.98
C ARG A 31 -44.21 -36.28 15.85
N CYS A 32 -43.45 -36.29 14.78
CA CYS A 32 -42.43 -37.30 14.48
C CYS A 32 -41.06 -36.97 15.07
N ASN A 33 -40.90 -35.87 15.83
CA ASN A 33 -39.64 -35.52 16.45
C ASN A 33 -39.36 -36.49 17.63
N VAL A 34 -38.43 -37.41 17.43
CA VAL A 34 -38.05 -38.44 18.42
C VAL A 34 -37.26 -37.87 19.59
N ARG A 35 -36.69 -36.70 19.42
CA ARG A 35 -35.94 -35.98 20.46
C ARG A 35 -36.40 -34.53 20.51
N ARG A 36 -37.14 -34.18 21.54
CA ARG A 36 -37.59 -32.82 21.79
C ARG A 36 -36.60 -32.12 22.74
N PRO A 37 -35.65 -31.35 22.23
CA PRO A 37 -34.75 -30.62 23.11
C PRO A 37 -35.55 -29.56 23.88
N ILE A 38 -35.42 -29.55 25.19
CA ILE A 38 -35.96 -28.46 26.02
C ILE A 38 -34.97 -27.29 25.87
N VAL A 39 -35.36 -26.30 25.11
CA VAL A 39 -34.57 -25.07 24.91
C VAL A 39 -35.28 -23.97 25.66
N SER A 40 -34.53 -23.27 26.54
CA SER A 40 -35.06 -22.08 27.20
C SER A 40 -35.24 -20.94 26.18
N SER A 41 -36.16 -20.01 26.42
CA SER A 41 -36.38 -18.85 25.56
C SER A 41 -35.10 -18.02 25.41
N LEU A 42 -34.25 -17.96 26.44
CA LEU A 42 -32.96 -17.28 26.40
C LEU A 42 -32.01 -17.97 25.40
N ASN A 43 -31.89 -19.29 25.47
CA ASN A 43 -31.08 -20.06 24.53
C ASN A 43 -31.59 -19.92 23.08
N PHE A 44 -32.92 -19.90 22.92
CA PHE A 44 -33.54 -19.65 21.61
C PHE A 44 -33.20 -18.26 21.06
N CYS A 45 -33.26 -17.23 21.93
CA CYS A 45 -32.84 -15.88 21.54
C CYS A 45 -31.37 -15.81 21.12
N HIS A 46 -30.49 -16.61 21.77
CA HIS A 46 -29.09 -16.68 21.40
C HIS A 46 -28.84 -17.37 20.05
N LEU A 47 -29.77 -18.19 19.56
CA LEU A 47 -29.69 -18.76 18.22
C LEU A 47 -30.12 -17.79 17.13
N ALA A 48 -30.82 -16.72 17.47
CA ALA A 48 -31.19 -15.69 16.53
C ALA A 48 -29.92 -14.82 16.23
N PRO A 49 -29.52 -14.64 14.97
CA PRO A 49 -28.39 -13.81 14.62
C PRO A 49 -28.73 -12.34 14.88
N ALA A 50 -28.45 -11.85 16.08
CA ALA A 50 -28.70 -10.46 16.47
C ALA A 50 -27.70 -9.51 15.81
N THR A 51 -26.50 -10.02 15.50
CA THR A 51 -25.44 -9.26 14.80
C THR A 51 -24.77 -10.17 13.78
N ALA A 52 -24.45 -9.63 12.62
CA ALA A 52 -23.61 -10.28 11.62
C ALA A 52 -22.35 -9.45 11.42
N ILE A 53 -21.19 -10.11 11.44
CA ILE A 53 -19.94 -9.46 11.05
C ILE A 53 -19.93 -9.35 9.53
N TRP A 54 -19.81 -8.13 9.01
CA TRP A 54 -19.62 -7.93 7.59
C TRP A 54 -18.26 -8.51 7.16
N PRO A 55 -18.23 -9.50 6.26
CA PRO A 55 -17.00 -10.21 5.92
C PRO A 55 -16.15 -9.48 4.87
N GLY A 56 -16.50 -8.27 4.49
CA GLY A 56 -15.89 -7.54 3.37
C GLY A 56 -16.46 -7.96 2.01
N ASP A 57 -16.16 -7.19 0.99
CA ASP A 57 -16.63 -7.43 -0.37
C ASP A 57 -16.08 -8.75 -0.93
N ILE A 58 -16.85 -9.39 -1.81
CA ILE A 58 -16.44 -10.66 -2.43
C ILE A 58 -15.31 -10.44 -3.45
N LYS A 59 -15.31 -9.29 -4.09
CA LYS A 59 -14.35 -8.89 -5.12
C LYS A 59 -13.91 -7.44 -4.89
N ASN A 60 -12.74 -7.11 -5.40
CA ASN A 60 -12.33 -5.72 -5.53
C ASN A 60 -12.89 -5.20 -6.86
N GLU A 61 -13.92 -4.35 -6.80
CA GLU A 61 -14.59 -3.80 -7.98
C GLU A 61 -13.68 -2.86 -8.79
N CYS A 62 -12.84 -2.10 -8.11
CA CYS A 62 -11.89 -1.18 -8.76
C CYS A 62 -10.84 -1.96 -9.58
N LEU A 63 -10.23 -2.98 -9.01
CA LEU A 63 -9.21 -3.79 -9.65
C LEU A 63 -9.79 -4.94 -10.48
N LYS A 64 -11.12 -5.10 -10.51
CA LYS A 64 -11.85 -6.17 -11.22
C LYS A 64 -11.29 -7.57 -10.94
N GLY A 65 -10.88 -7.80 -9.69
CA GLY A 65 -10.18 -9.00 -9.29
C GLY A 65 -10.59 -9.51 -7.90
N PRO A 66 -9.94 -10.56 -7.39
CA PRO A 66 -10.19 -11.08 -6.05
C PRO A 66 -9.79 -10.05 -4.99
N VAL A 67 -10.26 -10.23 -3.76
CA VAL A 67 -9.84 -9.40 -2.62
C VAL A 67 -8.33 -9.51 -2.37
N LEU A 68 -7.73 -8.47 -1.79
CA LEU A 68 -6.28 -8.41 -1.63
C LEU A 68 -5.76 -9.55 -0.76
N LEU A 69 -6.34 -9.77 0.41
CA LEU A 69 -6.04 -10.92 1.27
C LEU A 69 -7.19 -11.21 2.23
N TYR A 70 -7.13 -12.36 2.89
CA TYR A 70 -8.02 -12.73 3.97
C TYR A 70 -7.32 -12.52 5.30
N THR A 71 -8.00 -11.89 6.24
CA THR A 71 -7.51 -11.67 7.60
C THR A 71 -8.41 -12.38 8.60
N ASP A 72 -7.86 -12.64 9.76
CA ASP A 72 -8.63 -13.14 10.89
C ASP A 72 -9.57 -12.06 11.42
N SER A 73 -10.64 -12.47 12.06
CA SER A 73 -11.63 -11.58 12.69
C SER A 73 -12.00 -12.11 14.07
N ASN A 74 -12.67 -11.29 14.88
CA ASN A 74 -13.17 -11.72 16.19
C ASN A 74 -14.26 -12.80 16.11
N GLY A 75 -14.70 -13.16 14.92
CA GLY A 75 -15.63 -14.25 14.63
C GLY A 75 -14.95 -15.35 13.83
N TYR A 76 -15.72 -16.40 13.50
CA TYR A 76 -15.23 -17.53 12.69
C TYR A 76 -15.21 -17.24 11.18
N THR A 77 -15.68 -16.07 10.76
CA THR A 77 -15.73 -15.69 9.34
C THR A 77 -14.50 -14.86 9.01
N PRO A 78 -13.62 -15.29 8.09
CA PRO A 78 -12.48 -14.51 7.65
C PRO A 78 -12.92 -13.19 7.03
N PHE A 79 -12.22 -12.10 7.34
CA PHE A 79 -12.47 -10.81 6.73
C PHE A 79 -11.72 -10.68 5.39
N ARG A 80 -12.42 -10.21 4.39
CA ARG A 80 -11.89 -9.96 3.04
C ARG A 80 -11.36 -8.55 2.96
N LEU A 81 -10.04 -8.41 3.07
CA LEU A 81 -9.39 -7.10 3.03
C LEU A 81 -9.28 -6.59 1.60
N SER A 82 -9.80 -5.40 1.37
CA SER A 82 -9.54 -4.56 0.21
C SER A 82 -9.10 -3.19 0.69
N LEU A 83 -8.13 -2.58 0.00
CA LEU A 83 -7.66 -1.23 0.33
C LEU A 83 -8.45 -0.14 -0.41
N HIS A 84 -9.33 -0.53 -1.33
CA HIS A 84 -10.12 0.40 -2.11
C HIS A 84 -11.50 0.63 -1.50
N VAL A 85 -11.90 1.90 -1.47
CA VAL A 85 -13.26 2.35 -1.23
C VAL A 85 -13.70 3.09 -2.50
N GLY A 86 -14.53 2.45 -3.31
CA GLY A 86 -14.74 2.88 -4.69
C GLY A 86 -13.46 2.77 -5.51
N ASP A 87 -13.02 3.86 -6.10
CA ASP A 87 -11.77 3.99 -6.89
C ASP A 87 -10.57 4.50 -6.07
N LEU A 88 -10.76 4.83 -4.80
CA LEU A 88 -9.73 5.37 -3.92
C LEU A 88 -9.08 4.25 -3.10
N GLY A 89 -7.76 4.07 -3.28
CA GLY A 89 -6.96 3.05 -2.60
C GLY A 89 -5.92 3.60 -1.62
N HIS A 90 -6.07 4.85 -1.15
CA HIS A 90 -5.13 5.44 -0.20
C HIS A 90 -5.22 4.79 1.18
N THR A 91 -4.10 4.30 1.67
CA THR A 91 -4.03 3.62 2.97
C THR A 91 -2.88 4.17 3.78
N MET A 92 -3.12 4.43 5.06
CA MET A 92 -2.10 4.85 6.02
C MET A 92 -1.98 3.79 7.12
N ILE A 93 -0.74 3.34 7.39
CA ILE A 93 -0.44 2.36 8.43
C ILE A 93 0.36 3.05 9.55
N VAL A 94 -0.22 3.16 10.73
CA VAL A 94 0.38 3.80 11.89
C VAL A 94 0.54 2.81 13.03
N GLY A 95 1.65 2.89 13.76
CA GLY A 95 1.90 2.04 14.92
C GLY A 95 3.30 2.25 15.48
N PRO A 96 3.57 1.80 16.71
CA PRO A 96 4.89 1.92 17.35
C PRO A 96 5.97 1.14 16.60
N SER A 97 7.24 1.40 16.92
CA SER A 97 8.36 0.60 16.41
C SER A 97 8.21 -0.86 16.84
N GLY A 98 8.53 -1.80 15.96
CA GLY A 98 8.41 -3.23 16.23
C GLY A 98 7.00 -3.83 16.11
N SER A 99 5.95 -3.04 15.79
CA SER A 99 4.56 -3.53 15.67
C SER A 99 4.25 -4.32 14.39
N GLY A 100 5.26 -4.61 13.55
CA GLY A 100 5.06 -5.38 12.32
C GLY A 100 4.59 -4.59 11.09
N LYS A 101 4.60 -3.24 11.14
CA LYS A 101 4.17 -2.38 10.01
C LYS A 101 4.84 -2.75 8.68
N SER A 102 6.17 -2.91 8.68
CA SER A 102 6.92 -3.25 7.46
C SER A 102 6.59 -4.65 6.95
N VAL A 103 6.32 -5.60 7.86
CA VAL A 103 5.90 -6.95 7.48
C VAL A 103 4.51 -6.91 6.84
N LEU A 104 3.57 -6.17 7.44
CA LEU A 104 2.24 -5.98 6.88
C LEU A 104 2.31 -5.32 5.51
N LEU A 105 3.11 -4.24 5.36
CA LEU A 105 3.27 -3.53 4.10
C LEU A 105 3.83 -4.46 3.02
N ASN A 106 4.92 -5.17 3.29
CA ASN A 106 5.49 -6.15 2.36
C ASN A 106 4.49 -7.26 1.98
N THR A 107 3.64 -7.68 2.92
CA THR A 107 2.58 -8.65 2.64
C THR A 107 1.54 -8.08 1.66
N LEU A 108 1.12 -6.83 1.88
CA LEU A 108 0.17 -6.15 0.98
C LEU A 108 0.77 -5.96 -0.43
N GLU A 109 2.03 -5.54 -0.51
CA GLU A 109 2.78 -5.38 -1.76
C GLU A 109 2.89 -6.70 -2.53
N ALA A 110 3.27 -7.79 -1.85
CA ALA A 110 3.35 -9.12 -2.45
C ALA A 110 1.98 -9.59 -2.97
N HIS A 111 0.93 -9.41 -2.20
CA HIS A 111 -0.42 -9.79 -2.60
C HIS A 111 -0.99 -8.91 -3.72
N PHE A 112 -0.53 -7.67 -3.85
CA PHE A 112 -0.95 -6.78 -4.94
C PHE A 112 -0.50 -7.27 -6.31
N LEU A 113 0.64 -7.95 -6.41
CA LEU A 113 1.19 -8.48 -7.66
C LEU A 113 0.34 -9.58 -8.32
N LYS A 114 -0.70 -10.09 -7.63
CA LYS A 114 -1.64 -11.04 -8.25
C LYS A 114 -2.57 -10.41 -9.28
N TYR A 115 -2.72 -9.08 -9.26
CA TYR A 115 -3.57 -8.40 -10.24
C TYR A 115 -2.85 -8.26 -11.58
N PRO A 116 -3.53 -8.52 -12.71
CA PRO A 116 -2.92 -8.38 -14.03
C PRO A 116 -2.40 -6.97 -14.29
N ASN A 117 -1.22 -6.87 -14.88
CA ASN A 117 -0.57 -5.59 -15.21
C ASN A 117 -0.32 -4.67 -14.00
N SER A 118 -0.30 -5.22 -12.79
CA SER A 118 0.04 -4.44 -11.60
C SER A 118 1.53 -4.06 -11.60
N ASN A 119 1.81 -2.84 -11.15
CA ASN A 119 3.16 -2.37 -10.88
C ASN A 119 3.21 -1.84 -9.45
N VAL A 120 4.29 -2.14 -8.74
CA VAL A 120 4.52 -1.67 -7.37
C VAL A 120 5.81 -0.87 -7.35
N PHE A 121 5.71 0.39 -6.91
CA PHE A 121 6.85 1.28 -6.71
C PHE A 121 6.99 1.53 -5.21
N ILE A 122 8.16 1.19 -4.67
CA ILE A 122 8.43 1.26 -3.24
C ILE A 122 9.51 2.30 -2.97
N PHE A 123 9.21 3.28 -2.12
CA PHE A 123 10.16 4.26 -1.61
C PHE A 123 10.44 3.95 -0.15
N ASP A 124 11.55 3.27 0.11
CA ASP A 124 11.89 2.74 1.43
C ASP A 124 13.25 3.27 1.90
N LYS A 125 13.26 4.03 2.99
CA LYS A 125 14.47 4.59 3.57
C LYS A 125 15.37 3.53 4.22
N ALA A 126 14.78 2.47 4.78
CA ALA A 126 15.49 1.47 5.57
C ALA A 126 15.82 0.18 4.81
N GLY A 127 15.33 0.02 3.57
CA GLY A 127 15.54 -1.17 2.75
C GLY A 127 14.78 -2.41 3.25
N SER A 128 13.68 -2.23 3.99
CA SER A 128 12.88 -3.32 4.56
C SER A 128 12.20 -4.18 3.48
N SER A 129 11.90 -3.59 2.31
CA SER A 129 11.29 -4.27 1.17
C SER A 129 12.30 -4.89 0.19
N ARG A 130 13.60 -4.81 0.48
CA ARG A 130 14.67 -5.32 -0.40
C ARG A 130 14.54 -6.82 -0.68
N ALA A 131 14.30 -7.60 0.36
CA ALA A 131 14.17 -9.06 0.24
C ALA A 131 12.95 -9.44 -0.61
N LEU A 132 11.81 -8.78 -0.40
CA LEU A 132 10.61 -8.96 -1.22
C LEU A 132 10.88 -8.60 -2.67
N THR A 133 11.50 -7.44 -2.94
CA THR A 133 11.81 -6.98 -4.29
C THR A 133 12.59 -8.02 -5.08
N TYR A 134 13.64 -8.60 -4.49
CA TYR A 134 14.41 -9.67 -5.14
C TYR A 134 13.61 -10.96 -5.30
N ALA A 135 12.80 -11.33 -4.29
CA ALA A 135 12.01 -12.56 -4.34
C ALA A 135 10.97 -12.56 -5.47
N VAL A 136 10.40 -11.38 -5.79
CA VAL A 136 9.43 -11.23 -6.89
C VAL A 136 10.07 -10.91 -8.24
N GLY A 137 11.41 -10.88 -8.33
CA GLY A 137 12.13 -10.55 -9.57
C GLY A 137 12.13 -9.06 -9.92
N GLY A 138 11.89 -8.19 -8.95
CA GLY A 138 11.90 -6.74 -9.12
C GLY A 138 13.31 -6.14 -9.11
N HIS A 139 13.40 -4.86 -9.42
CA HIS A 139 14.64 -4.09 -9.40
C HIS A 139 14.77 -3.29 -8.11
N PHE A 140 15.85 -3.50 -7.39
CA PHE A 140 16.18 -2.75 -6.18
C PHE A 140 17.31 -1.77 -6.46
N TYR A 141 17.08 -0.49 -6.15
CA TYR A 141 18.05 0.58 -6.32
C TYR A 141 18.44 1.15 -4.95
N ASN A 142 19.70 0.98 -4.55
CA ASN A 142 20.21 1.56 -3.32
C ASN A 142 20.77 2.97 -3.58
N LEU A 143 19.97 3.99 -3.32
CA LEU A 143 20.33 5.39 -3.56
C LEU A 143 21.27 5.97 -2.49
N ALA A 144 21.39 5.31 -1.33
CA ALA A 144 22.16 5.80 -0.19
C ALA A 144 23.52 5.11 -0.02
N ALA A 145 23.91 4.20 -0.93
CA ALA A 145 25.19 3.50 -0.82
C ALA A 145 26.32 4.45 -1.21
N GLU A 146 27.13 4.81 -0.25
CA GLU A 146 28.39 5.53 -0.51
C GLU A 146 29.28 4.70 -1.46
N GLY A 147 29.53 5.23 -2.65
CA GLY A 147 30.49 4.70 -3.62
C GLY A 147 30.03 3.55 -4.51
N ALA A 148 28.78 3.09 -4.45
CA ALA A 148 28.31 1.91 -5.20
C ALA A 148 26.97 2.06 -5.93
N SER A 149 26.37 3.23 -6.06
CA SER A 149 25.17 3.36 -6.88
C SER A 149 25.56 3.68 -8.33
N ASP A 150 25.32 2.76 -9.24
CA ASP A 150 25.40 2.99 -10.69
C ASP A 150 24.34 3.98 -11.20
N LEU A 151 23.52 4.50 -10.29
CA LEU A 151 22.44 5.44 -10.58
C LEU A 151 22.85 6.85 -10.22
N SER A 152 22.88 7.70 -11.23
CA SER A 152 22.97 9.14 -11.07
C SER A 152 21.68 9.78 -11.59
N PHE A 153 21.15 10.72 -10.84
CA PHE A 153 20.01 11.52 -11.27
C PHE A 153 20.49 12.81 -11.93
N GLN A 154 19.94 13.11 -13.07
CA GLN A 154 20.20 14.35 -13.79
C GLN A 154 18.88 15.12 -14.00
N PRO A 155 18.41 15.84 -12.98
CA PRO A 155 17.10 16.49 -13.00
C PRO A 155 16.98 17.57 -14.09
N LEU A 156 18.11 18.11 -14.54
CA LEU A 156 18.14 19.16 -15.54
C LEU A 156 18.32 18.65 -16.97
N ALA A 157 18.33 17.34 -17.21
CA ALA A 157 18.62 16.77 -18.53
C ALA A 157 17.60 17.17 -19.60
N ARG A 158 16.34 17.37 -19.24
CA ARG A 158 15.21 17.60 -20.17
C ARG A 158 14.68 19.02 -20.20
N ILE A 159 15.42 20.00 -19.73
CA ILE A 159 14.99 21.42 -19.69
C ILE A 159 14.72 22.04 -21.07
N ASP A 160 14.91 21.31 -22.18
CA ASP A 160 14.43 21.71 -23.50
C ASP A 160 12.91 21.74 -23.58
N ASP A 161 12.24 20.85 -22.84
CA ASP A 161 10.79 20.80 -22.72
C ASP A 161 10.33 21.90 -21.77
N PRO A 162 9.37 22.74 -22.16
CA PRO A 162 8.89 23.83 -21.31
C PRO A 162 8.32 23.36 -19.96
N ASP A 163 7.62 22.22 -19.95
CA ASP A 163 7.03 21.67 -18.73
C ASP A 163 8.09 21.11 -17.79
N GLU A 164 9.09 20.42 -18.33
CA GLU A 164 10.26 19.92 -17.57
C GLU A 164 11.13 21.09 -17.06
N CYS A 165 11.28 22.15 -17.84
CA CYS A 165 12.00 23.34 -17.42
C CYS A 165 11.29 24.05 -16.25
N LYS A 166 9.97 24.16 -16.32
CA LYS A 166 9.14 24.70 -15.23
C LYS A 166 9.24 23.82 -13.99
N TRP A 167 9.12 22.51 -14.15
CA TRP A 167 9.30 21.56 -13.06
C TRP A 167 10.68 21.70 -12.40
N ALA A 168 11.75 21.77 -13.19
CA ALA A 168 13.11 21.94 -12.69
C ALA A 168 13.27 23.23 -11.88
N LYS A 169 12.67 24.34 -12.36
CA LYS A 169 12.63 25.60 -11.64
C LYS A 169 11.94 25.45 -10.29
N ASP A 170 10.69 24.93 -10.30
CA ASP A 170 9.89 24.77 -9.09
C ASP A 170 10.57 23.82 -8.08
N TRP A 171 11.22 22.78 -8.55
CA TRP A 171 12.02 21.87 -7.73
C TRP A 171 13.21 22.57 -7.06
N ILE A 172 13.98 23.37 -7.81
CA ILE A 172 15.11 24.14 -7.26
C ILE A 172 14.62 25.14 -6.21
N LEU A 173 13.54 25.88 -6.50
CA LEU A 173 12.98 26.85 -5.56
C LEU A 173 12.47 26.18 -4.28
N SER A 174 11.82 25.03 -4.40
CA SER A 174 11.39 24.22 -3.25
C SER A 174 12.58 23.77 -2.41
N TYR A 175 13.66 23.34 -3.04
CA TYR A 175 14.89 22.96 -2.34
C TYR A 175 15.49 24.14 -1.58
N LEU A 176 15.60 25.30 -2.21
CA LEU A 176 16.11 26.53 -1.58
C LEU A 176 15.23 26.95 -0.38
N THR A 177 13.92 26.87 -0.53
CA THR A 177 12.97 27.12 0.57
C THR A 177 13.18 26.14 1.73
N SER A 178 13.45 24.86 1.44
CA SER A 178 13.76 23.87 2.48
C SER A 178 15.04 24.15 3.26
N LYS A 179 15.93 24.99 2.70
CA LYS A 179 17.14 25.51 3.35
C LYS A 179 16.92 26.82 4.10
N ASN A 180 15.65 27.18 4.35
CA ASN A 180 15.23 28.43 4.98
C ASN A 180 15.61 29.70 4.19
N MET A 181 15.81 29.59 2.88
CA MET A 181 16.07 30.72 2.03
C MET A 181 14.75 31.39 1.64
N THR A 182 14.65 32.69 1.81
CA THR A 182 13.48 33.47 1.34
C THR A 182 13.64 33.73 -0.14
N ILE A 183 12.72 33.24 -0.95
CA ILE A 183 12.73 33.43 -2.39
C ILE A 183 12.05 34.75 -2.74
N THR A 184 12.81 35.70 -3.24
CA THR A 184 12.31 36.97 -3.80
C THR A 184 12.16 36.82 -5.33
N PRO A 185 11.45 37.74 -6.00
CA PRO A 185 11.38 37.74 -7.46
C PRO A 185 12.76 37.85 -8.15
N VAL A 186 13.77 38.34 -7.45
CA VAL A 186 15.14 38.47 -7.97
C VAL A 186 15.81 37.10 -8.02
N GLU A 187 15.72 36.29 -6.92
CA GLU A 187 16.27 34.96 -6.88
C GLU A 187 15.52 34.03 -7.87
N ASP A 188 14.23 34.20 -8.00
CA ASP A 188 13.41 33.47 -9.00
C ASP A 188 13.94 33.73 -10.43
N ASN A 189 14.23 34.98 -10.75
CA ASN A 189 14.80 35.34 -12.04
C ASN A 189 16.22 34.78 -12.25
N TYR A 190 17.07 34.76 -11.23
CA TYR A 190 18.42 34.16 -11.34
C TYR A 190 18.34 32.70 -11.68
N VAL A 191 17.46 31.93 -11.01
CA VAL A 191 17.24 30.51 -11.30
C VAL A 191 16.73 30.33 -12.73
N TRP A 192 15.75 31.12 -13.14
CA TRP A 192 15.17 31.05 -14.49
C TRP A 192 16.20 31.34 -15.57
N ASN A 193 16.94 32.41 -15.44
CA ASN A 193 17.97 32.82 -16.42
C ASN A 193 19.09 31.78 -16.53
N ALA A 194 19.48 31.17 -15.42
CA ALA A 194 20.47 30.10 -15.42
C ALA A 194 19.95 28.87 -16.17
N LEU A 195 18.68 28.45 -15.95
CA LEU A 195 18.04 27.36 -16.67
C LEU A 195 17.95 27.62 -18.18
N GLN A 196 17.51 28.83 -18.57
CA GLN A 196 17.44 29.23 -19.98
C GLN A 196 18.81 29.22 -20.66
N SER A 197 19.82 29.69 -19.98
CA SER A 197 21.19 29.67 -20.50
C SER A 197 21.72 28.27 -20.66
N MET A 198 21.31 27.35 -19.76
CA MET A 198 21.74 25.98 -19.74
C MET A 198 21.09 25.13 -20.84
N GLN A 199 19.96 25.54 -21.41
CA GLN A 199 19.37 24.88 -22.58
C GLN A 199 20.31 24.78 -23.79
N ARG A 200 21.28 25.68 -23.89
CA ARG A 200 22.26 25.67 -24.97
C ARG A 200 23.30 24.56 -24.85
N PHE A 201 23.43 23.97 -23.68
CA PHE A 201 24.36 22.85 -23.45
C PHE A 201 23.75 21.50 -23.85
N GLY A 202 24.61 20.56 -24.22
CA GLY A 202 24.20 19.19 -24.48
C GLY A 202 23.65 18.52 -23.21
N LYS A 203 22.70 17.60 -23.37
CA LYS A 203 22.01 16.93 -22.24
C LYS A 203 22.96 16.38 -21.18
N LYS A 204 24.10 15.82 -21.56
CA LYS A 204 25.09 15.27 -20.63
C LYS A 204 25.80 16.36 -19.78
N GLN A 205 25.79 17.60 -20.22
CA GLN A 205 26.46 18.73 -19.55
C GLN A 205 25.51 19.49 -18.62
N ARG A 206 24.22 19.21 -18.66
CA ARG A 206 23.21 19.88 -17.83
C ARG A 206 23.20 19.36 -16.41
N THR A 207 24.32 19.44 -15.73
CA THR A 207 24.51 18.97 -14.35
C THR A 207 24.23 20.08 -13.35
N MET A 208 23.93 19.72 -12.09
CA MET A 208 23.78 20.69 -11.01
C MET A 208 25.04 21.49 -10.79
N SER A 209 26.24 20.93 -10.98
CA SER A 209 27.51 21.65 -10.85
C SER A 209 27.59 22.78 -11.85
N ILE A 210 27.29 22.55 -13.13
CA ILE A 210 27.31 23.62 -14.16
C ILE A 210 26.19 24.63 -13.89
N PHE A 211 25.02 24.20 -13.46
CA PHE A 211 23.95 25.10 -13.09
C PHE A 211 24.36 26.06 -11.97
N THR A 212 24.99 25.53 -10.92
CA THR A 212 25.45 26.34 -9.78
C THR A 212 26.47 27.39 -10.19
N GLU A 213 27.37 27.08 -11.14
CA GLU A 213 28.32 28.05 -11.69
C GLU A 213 27.66 29.17 -12.50
N MET A 214 26.52 28.88 -13.13
CA MET A 214 25.80 29.85 -13.97
C MET A 214 24.88 30.78 -13.18
N VAL A 215 24.49 30.41 -11.97
CA VAL A 215 23.64 31.25 -11.12
C VAL A 215 24.43 32.46 -10.61
N GLN A 216 23.85 33.66 -10.72
CA GLN A 216 24.54 34.90 -10.36
C GLN A 216 24.57 35.17 -8.84
N SER A 217 23.67 34.56 -8.06
CA SER A 217 23.61 34.75 -6.60
C SER A 217 24.54 33.79 -5.88
N GLU A 218 25.38 34.32 -4.99
CA GLU A 218 26.30 33.56 -4.15
C GLU A 218 25.53 32.71 -3.12
N ASP A 219 24.50 33.29 -2.52
CA ASP A 219 23.64 32.59 -1.54
C ASP A 219 22.98 31.34 -2.13
N ILE A 220 22.50 31.46 -3.39
CA ILE A 220 21.91 30.29 -4.10
C ILE A 220 23.01 29.26 -4.41
N ARG A 221 24.21 29.68 -4.81
CA ARG A 221 25.32 28.76 -5.07
C ARG A 221 25.67 27.95 -3.83
N GLU A 222 25.80 28.63 -2.68
CA GLU A 222 26.14 27.99 -1.42
C GLU A 222 25.03 27.01 -0.98
N ALA A 223 23.78 27.42 -1.08
CA ALA A 223 22.66 26.57 -0.76
C ALA A 223 22.56 25.30 -1.63
N LEU A 224 22.96 25.40 -2.90
CA LEU A 224 22.94 24.29 -3.86
C LEU A 224 24.20 23.41 -3.83
N ARG A 225 25.26 23.85 -3.16
CA ARG A 225 26.54 23.13 -3.10
C ARG A 225 26.42 21.64 -2.75
N PRO A 226 25.56 21.23 -1.79
CA PRO A 226 25.39 19.81 -1.47
C PRO A 226 24.81 18.94 -2.62
N LEU A 227 24.23 19.56 -3.65
CA LEU A 227 23.71 18.87 -4.83
C LEU A 227 24.74 18.79 -5.97
N THR A 228 25.91 19.33 -5.79
CA THR A 228 26.99 19.29 -6.77
C THR A 228 27.90 18.08 -6.55
N ARG A 229 28.69 17.72 -7.56
CA ARG A 229 29.60 16.57 -7.50
C ARG A 229 30.67 16.68 -6.41
N ASN A 230 30.95 17.90 -5.93
CA ASN A 230 31.99 18.21 -4.96
C ASN A 230 31.39 18.70 -3.62
N GLY A 231 30.11 18.49 -3.40
CA GLY A 231 29.38 18.86 -2.19
C GLY A 231 29.39 17.79 -1.10
#